data_3e8acedbdec931ebe946e5ec2a46667b
#
_entry.id   3e8acedbdec931ebe946e5ec2a46667b
#
_cell.length_a   1.000
_cell.length_b   1.000
_cell.length_c   1.000
_cell.angle_alpha   90.00
_cell.angle_beta   90.00
_cell.angle_gamma   90.00
#
_symmetry.space_group_name_H-M   'P 1'
#
loop_
_entity.id
_entity.type
_entity.pdbx_description
1 polymer ?
#
loop_
_entity_poly.entity_id
_entity_poly.type
_entity_poly.pdbx_seq_one_letter_code
_entity_poly.pdbx_strand_id
1 'polypeptide(L)'
;MKRRRKKGGITIKIPKSELETESTYEKVKAHLKKNPDDAYTRIGLMVEIYKRKPEDLNAPFRDWPEGAPSQYTRIRLALERLKDERLIDSKKQGKKFLYWWKGS
;
A
#
# COMPACT_ATOMS: atom_id res chain seq x y z
N MET A 1 12.01 -21.61 -28.93
CA MET A 1 11.56 -21.25 -28.53
C MET A 1 11.52 -20.83 -27.92
N LYS A 2 11.65 -20.93 -27.88
CA LYS A 2 11.25 -20.47 -27.32
C LYS A 2 11.08 -20.14 -26.64
N ARG A 3 11.18 -20.24 -26.63
CA ARG A 3 10.69 -19.81 -25.95
C ARG A 3 10.42 -19.50 -25.34
N ARG A 4 10.51 -19.61 -25.39
CA ARG A 4 9.96 -19.18 -24.83
C ARG A 4 9.85 -18.85 -24.13
N ARG A 5 9.94 -19.00 -24.23
CA ARG A 5 9.48 -18.53 -23.66
C ARG A 5 9.30 -18.13 -23.02
N LYS A 6 9.34 -18.27 -23.09
CA LYS A 6 8.95 -17.76 -22.57
C LYS A 6 8.76 -17.55 -21.92
N LYS A 7 8.87 -17.89 -22.05
CA LYS A 7 8.60 -17.65 -21.44
C LYS A 7 8.90 -17.61 -20.71
N GLY A 8 9.27 -17.92 -20.88
CA GLY A 8 9.38 -17.90 -20.24
C GLY A 8 9.98 -17.71 -19.59
N GLY A 9 10.45 -18.02 -19.59
CA GLY A 9 10.78 -18.01 -19.11
C GLY A 9 11.46 -17.88 -18.43
N ILE A 10 11.77 -18.65 -18.63
CA ILE A 10 12.36 -18.49 -17.94
C ILE A 10 13.02 -17.68 -17.27
N THR A 11 13.52 -17.31 -17.50
CA THR A 11 14.06 -16.27 -16.78
C THR A 11 13.31 -16.00 -15.60
N ILE A 12 13.94 -16.18 -14.59
CA ILE A 12 13.22 -15.98 -13.46
C ILE A 12 13.41 -14.63 -13.00
N LYS A 13 12.50 -13.81 -13.38
CA LYS A 13 12.51 -12.47 -12.88
C LYS A 13 11.49 -12.43 -11.80
N ILE A 14 11.84 -11.78 -10.73
CA ILE A 14 10.87 -11.49 -9.70
C ILE A 14 9.92 -10.48 -10.28
N PRO A 15 8.61 -10.75 -10.26
CA PRO A 15 7.66 -9.79 -10.81
C PRO A 15 7.81 -8.43 -10.14
N LYS A 16 7.76 -7.41 -10.94
CA LYS A 16 7.86 -6.06 -10.42
C LYS A 16 6.80 -5.78 -9.38
N SER A 17 5.62 -6.33 -9.58
CA SER A 17 4.53 -6.14 -8.63
C SER A 17 4.87 -6.68 -7.25
N GLU A 18 5.63 -7.76 -7.22
CA GLU A 18 6.04 -8.36 -5.96
C GLU A 18 7.05 -7.48 -5.25
N LEU A 19 8.00 -6.93 -6.00
CA LEU A 19 8.96 -6.01 -5.46
C LEU A 19 8.29 -4.74 -4.98
N GLU A 20 7.33 -4.24 -5.74
CA GLU A 20 6.62 -3.04 -5.36
C GLU A 20 5.82 -3.25 -4.08
N THR A 21 5.27 -4.44 -3.90
CA THR A 21 4.52 -4.73 -2.68
C THR A 21 5.45 -4.70 -1.47
N GLU A 22 6.63 -5.29 -1.60
CA GLU A 22 7.63 -5.21 -0.55
C GLU A 22 8.01 -3.78 -0.26
N SER A 23 8.24 -3.01 -1.33
CA SER A 23 8.59 -1.61 -1.20
C SER A 23 7.49 -0.82 -0.49
N THR A 24 6.23 -1.12 -0.81
CA THR A 24 5.10 -0.46 -0.17
C THR A 24 5.07 -0.75 1.31
N TYR A 25 5.28 -2.01 1.69
CA TYR A 25 5.32 -2.37 3.09
C TYR A 25 6.37 -1.55 3.84
N GLU A 26 7.57 -1.46 3.30
CA GLU A 26 8.64 -0.72 3.94
C GLU A 26 8.33 0.77 4.03
N LYS A 27 7.75 1.32 2.97
CA LYS A 27 7.41 2.73 2.96
C LYS A 27 6.31 3.08 3.94
N VAL A 28 5.28 2.24 4.02
CA VAL A 28 4.20 2.46 4.97
C VAL A 28 4.74 2.35 6.39
N LYS A 29 5.53 1.32 6.65
CA LYS A 29 6.12 1.11 7.96
C LYS A 29 6.96 2.31 8.40
N ALA A 30 7.84 2.76 7.51
CA ALA A 30 8.71 3.88 7.82
C ALA A 30 7.92 5.16 8.07
N HIS A 31 6.91 5.39 7.26
CA HIS A 31 6.11 6.61 7.40
C HIS A 31 5.36 6.64 8.73
N LEU A 32 4.73 5.53 9.09
CA LEU A 32 4.00 5.47 10.36
C LEU A 32 4.94 5.55 11.55
N LYS A 33 6.08 4.89 11.46
CA LYS A 33 7.06 4.91 12.53
C LYS A 33 7.64 6.31 12.75
N LYS A 34 7.81 7.04 11.66
CA LYS A 34 8.35 8.39 11.71
C LYS A 34 7.34 9.39 12.26
N ASN A 35 6.05 9.08 12.14
CA ASN A 35 4.97 9.97 12.56
C ASN A 35 4.05 9.26 13.56
N PRO A 36 4.58 8.88 14.73
CA PRO A 36 3.81 8.02 15.65
C PRO A 36 2.61 8.68 16.29
N ASP A 37 2.54 10.01 16.25
CA ASP A 37 1.40 10.72 16.84
C ASP A 37 0.26 10.95 15.86
N ASP A 38 0.44 10.54 14.61
CA ASP A 38 -0.55 10.78 13.57
C ASP A 38 -1.26 9.49 13.17
N ALA A 39 -2.55 9.59 12.88
CA ALA A 39 -3.32 8.49 12.35
C ALA A 39 -3.62 8.76 10.88
N TYR A 40 -3.60 7.72 10.07
CA TYR A 40 -3.79 7.84 8.63
C TYR A 40 -4.87 6.92 8.13
N THR A 41 -5.64 7.40 7.13
CA THR A 41 -6.51 6.52 6.37
C THR A 41 -5.69 5.87 5.26
N ARG A 42 -6.27 4.84 4.63
CA ARG A 42 -5.59 4.21 3.50
C ARG A 42 -5.35 5.21 2.38
N ILE A 43 -6.35 6.05 2.12
CA ILE A 43 -6.23 7.08 1.08
C ILE A 43 -5.18 8.10 1.48
N GLY A 44 -5.15 8.47 2.75
CA GLY A 44 -4.12 9.38 3.24
C GLY A 44 -2.71 8.83 2.99
N LEU A 45 -2.54 7.54 3.19
CA LEU A 45 -1.25 6.91 2.92
C LEU A 45 -0.93 6.88 1.44
N MET A 46 -1.94 6.75 0.57
CA MET A 46 -1.69 6.83 -0.87
C MET A 46 -1.17 8.21 -1.25
N VAL A 47 -1.74 9.24 -0.65
CA VAL A 47 -1.28 10.61 -0.91
C VAL A 47 0.15 10.78 -0.45
N GLU A 48 0.48 10.29 0.74
CA GLU A 48 1.83 10.46 1.30
C GLU A 48 2.88 9.62 0.61
N ILE A 49 2.55 8.39 0.30
CA ILE A 49 3.55 7.44 -0.19
C ILE A 49 3.65 7.44 -1.71
N TYR A 50 2.52 7.47 -2.40
CA TYR A 50 2.50 7.44 -3.86
C TYR A 50 2.33 8.83 -4.47
N LYS A 51 2.23 9.86 -3.63
CA LYS A 51 2.11 11.25 -4.09
C LYS A 51 0.89 11.45 -4.97
N ARG A 52 -0.19 10.74 -4.67
CA ARG A 52 -1.45 10.93 -5.37
C ARG A 52 -2.13 12.21 -4.90
N LYS A 53 -2.88 12.81 -5.79
CA LYS A 53 -3.63 14.00 -5.43
C LYS A 53 -4.92 13.59 -4.72
N PRO A 54 -5.26 14.22 -3.58
CA PRO A 54 -6.48 13.86 -2.87
C PRO A 54 -7.74 13.98 -3.72
N GLU A 55 -7.78 14.97 -4.58
CA GLU A 55 -8.97 15.16 -5.41
C GLU A 55 -9.18 14.00 -6.38
N ASP A 56 -8.12 13.36 -6.83
CA ASP A 56 -8.24 12.22 -7.73
C ASP A 56 -8.84 11.01 -7.01
N LEU A 57 -8.66 10.93 -5.72
CA LEU A 57 -9.12 9.80 -4.92
C LEU A 57 -10.46 10.03 -4.27
N ASN A 58 -11.03 11.23 -4.43
CA ASN A 58 -12.38 11.51 -3.96
C ASN A 58 -13.45 10.96 -4.88
N ALA A 59 -13.06 10.55 -6.10
CA ALA A 59 -13.99 9.96 -7.05
C ALA A 59 -14.34 8.54 -6.64
N PRO A 60 -15.41 7.96 -7.18
CA PRO A 60 -15.70 6.55 -6.96
C PRO A 60 -14.50 5.69 -7.38
N PHE A 61 -14.33 4.59 -6.70
CA PHE A 61 -13.17 3.72 -6.91
C PHE A 61 -12.95 3.38 -8.40
N ARG A 62 -14.04 3.14 -9.12
CA ARG A 62 -13.96 2.78 -10.55
C ARG A 62 -13.44 3.91 -11.41
N ASP A 63 -13.51 5.15 -10.91
CA ASP A 63 -13.07 6.32 -11.66
C ASP A 63 -11.67 6.79 -11.26
N TRP A 64 -11.01 6.02 -10.42
CA TRP A 64 -9.66 6.37 -10.00
C TRP A 64 -8.69 6.29 -11.17
N PRO A 65 -7.61 7.10 -11.12
CA PRO A 65 -6.59 7.03 -12.15
C PRO A 65 -5.98 5.64 -12.25
N GLU A 66 -5.43 5.35 -13.43
CA GLU A 66 -4.79 4.07 -13.66
C GLU A 66 -3.70 3.84 -12.63
N GLY A 67 -3.63 2.62 -12.12
CA GLY A 67 -2.64 2.26 -11.11
C GLY A 67 -3.06 2.54 -9.69
N ALA A 68 -4.00 3.46 -9.48
CA ALA A 68 -4.41 3.79 -8.12
C ALA A 68 -5.08 2.62 -7.41
N PRO A 69 -5.98 1.85 -8.04
CA PRO A 69 -6.57 0.70 -7.36
C PRO A 69 -5.52 -0.31 -6.90
N SER A 70 -4.51 -0.56 -7.71
CA SER A 70 -3.42 -1.47 -7.32
C SER A 70 -2.66 -0.94 -6.14
N GLN A 71 -2.39 0.35 -6.13
CA GLN A 71 -1.69 0.99 -5.02
C GLN A 71 -2.49 0.90 -3.74
N TYR A 72 -3.80 1.11 -3.85
CA TYR A 72 -4.68 0.99 -2.69
C TYR A 72 -4.60 -0.41 -2.10
N THR A 73 -4.64 -1.43 -2.96
CA THR A 73 -4.54 -2.81 -2.52
C THR A 73 -3.21 -3.08 -1.84
N ARG A 74 -2.12 -2.56 -2.38
CA ARG A 74 -0.81 -2.75 -1.78
C ARG A 74 -0.73 -2.11 -0.40
N ILE A 75 -1.32 -0.93 -0.25
CA ILE A 75 -1.35 -0.26 1.05
C ILE A 75 -2.17 -1.07 2.03
N ARG A 76 -3.32 -1.56 1.60
CA ARG A 76 -4.17 -2.38 2.47
C ARG A 76 -3.43 -3.61 2.95
N LEU A 77 -2.76 -4.31 2.04
CA LEU A 77 -2.01 -5.51 2.39
C LEU A 77 -0.85 -5.20 3.33
N ALA A 78 -0.16 -4.08 3.09
CA ALA A 78 0.93 -3.67 3.97
C ALA A 78 0.41 -3.38 5.38
N LEU A 79 -0.74 -2.72 5.48
CA LEU A 79 -1.33 -2.42 6.77
C LEU A 79 -1.78 -3.68 7.49
N GLU A 80 -2.34 -4.64 6.76
CA GLU A 80 -2.75 -5.91 7.36
C GLU A 80 -1.54 -6.65 7.93
N ARG A 81 -0.44 -6.64 7.19
CA ARG A 81 0.77 -7.29 7.65
C ARG A 81 1.34 -6.61 8.89
N LEU A 82 1.39 -5.28 8.88
CA LEU A 82 1.88 -4.54 10.04
C LEU A 82 0.99 -4.78 11.27
N LYS A 83 -0.31 -4.90 11.05
CA LYS A 83 -1.23 -5.17 12.13
C LYS A 83 -1.01 -6.55 12.69
N ASP A 84 -0.79 -7.54 11.83
CA ASP A 84 -0.48 -8.89 12.26
C ASP A 84 0.81 -8.94 13.06
N GLU A 85 1.76 -8.08 12.73
CA GLU A 85 3.02 -7.98 13.44
C GLU A 85 2.90 -7.14 14.72
N ARG A 86 1.71 -6.59 14.96
CA ARG A 86 1.41 -5.79 16.14
C ARG A 86 2.23 -4.52 16.25
N LEU A 87 2.62 -4.00 15.10
CA LEU A 87 3.37 -2.74 15.03
C LEU A 87 2.47 -1.54 14.91
N ILE A 88 1.25 -1.74 14.43
CA ILE A 88 0.27 -0.67 14.29
C ILE A 88 -1.05 -1.09 14.88
N ASP A 89 -1.89 -0.10 15.14
CA ASP A 89 -3.25 -0.35 15.58
C ASP A 89 -4.19 0.37 14.63
N SER A 90 -5.48 0.08 14.74
CA SER A 90 -6.46 0.69 13.86
C SER A 90 -7.77 0.86 14.58
N LYS A 91 -8.56 1.81 14.08
CA LYS A 91 -9.89 2.07 14.61
C LYS A 91 -10.79 2.49 13.47
N LYS A 92 -11.99 1.95 13.44
CA LYS A 92 -12.97 2.34 12.45
C LYS A 92 -13.68 3.60 12.94
N GLN A 93 -13.71 4.63 12.13
CA GLN A 93 -14.41 5.85 12.45
C GLN A 93 -15.31 6.20 11.27
N GLY A 94 -16.61 6.03 11.46
CA GLY A 94 -17.54 6.18 10.35
C GLY A 94 -17.33 5.07 9.34
N LYS A 95 -17.08 5.45 8.10
CA LYS A 95 -16.82 4.49 7.02
C LYS A 95 -15.34 4.32 6.74
N LYS A 96 -14.48 4.93 7.55
CA LYS A 96 -13.05 4.90 7.32
C LYS A 96 -12.33 4.20 8.44
N PHE A 97 -11.20 3.59 8.10
CA PHE A 97 -10.30 3.04 9.11
C PHE A 97 -9.12 3.98 9.25
N LEU A 98 -8.73 4.21 10.51
CA LEU A 98 -7.55 4.98 10.83
C LEU A 98 -6.48 4.03 11.34
N TYR A 99 -5.25 4.29 10.95
CA TYR A 99 -4.11 3.45 11.32
C TYR A 99 -3.02 4.33 11.91
N TRP A 100 -2.37 3.83 12.95
CA TRP A 100 -1.27 4.58 13.57
C TRP A 100 -0.23 3.63 14.13
N TRP A 101 0.96 4.16 14.29
CA TRP A 101 2.07 3.39 14.83
C TRP A 101 1.83 3.12 16.30
N LYS A 102 1.83 1.86 16.66
CA LYS A 102 1.60 1.46 18.04
C LYS A 102 2.89 1.54 18.84
N GLY A 103 3.98 1.37 18.14
CA GLY A 103 5.26 1.45 18.76
C GLY A 103 5.69 0.13 19.28
N SER A 104 6.82 0.06 19.60
CA SER A 104 7.35 -1.01 20.26
C SER A 104 8.58 -1.50 19.93
#